data_8e641f90707510175cdf550334bc791e
#
_entry.id   8e641f90707510175cdf550334bc791e
#
_cell.length_a   1.000
_cell.length_b   1.000
_cell.length_c   1.000
_cell.angle_alpha   90.00
_cell.angle_beta   90.00
_cell.angle_gamma   90.00
#
_symmetry.space_group_name_H-M   'P 1'
#
loop_
_entity.id
_entity.type
_entity.pdbx_description
1 polymer ?
#
loop_
_entity_poly.entity_id
_entity_poly.type
_entity_poly.pdbx_seq_one_letter_code
_entity_poly.pdbx_strand_id
1 'polypeptide(L)'
;MPILVTGFEPFGGSSRNASWEAVSLLPETIAGHAVYRMRLPVCYGQAGDLLVEMMRRIRPTVTLCCGVAGGRKAITPELIAVNYRRAAIADNADVLYAGEKIDPKRPDAHMTRLNVLRMVDAMKSAGLPADLSLTAGAYVCNDLYFALLDRGLTIGGEGVFVHVPTEEVVSAEDAAKGLEICLRTALEG
;
A
#
# COMPACT_ATOMS: atom_id res chain seq x y z
N MET A 1 16.53 11.59 4.08
CA MET A 1 16.44 10.32 3.33
C MET A 1 15.08 10.26 2.61
N PRO A 2 14.92 9.57 1.46
CA PRO A 2 13.65 9.60 0.71
C PRO A 2 12.57 8.71 1.34
N ILE A 3 11.31 9.06 1.04
CA ILE A 3 10.12 8.24 1.24
C ILE A 3 9.65 7.80 -0.13
N LEU A 4 9.21 6.55 -0.27
CA LEU A 4 8.55 6.05 -1.47
C LEU A 4 7.07 5.81 -1.18
N VAL A 5 6.19 6.40 -2.01
CA VAL A 5 4.75 6.18 -1.91
C VAL A 5 4.22 5.68 -3.25
N THR A 6 3.46 4.60 -3.24
CA THR A 6 2.87 4.06 -4.47
C THR A 6 1.36 4.05 -4.42
N GLY A 7 0.73 4.27 -5.57
CA GLY A 7 -0.68 4.03 -5.83
C GLY A 7 -0.82 3.22 -7.11
N PHE A 8 -2.03 2.78 -7.41
CA PHE A 8 -2.29 1.97 -8.60
C PHE A 8 -2.91 2.76 -9.75
N GLU A 9 -2.69 2.27 -10.95
CA GLU A 9 -3.43 2.70 -12.14
C GLU A 9 -4.91 2.30 -12.06
N PRO A 10 -5.78 2.84 -12.90
CA PRO A 10 -7.17 2.41 -13.03
C PRO A 10 -7.29 0.92 -13.36
N PHE A 11 -8.35 0.27 -12.84
CA PHE A 11 -8.66 -1.15 -13.09
C PHE A 11 -10.17 -1.40 -13.04
N GLY A 12 -10.61 -2.57 -13.49
CA GLY A 12 -12.00 -3.00 -13.39
C GLY A 12 -12.98 -2.10 -14.16
N GLY A 13 -12.54 -1.48 -15.27
CA GLY A 13 -13.37 -0.58 -16.08
C GLY A 13 -13.50 0.85 -15.54
N SER A 14 -12.89 1.17 -14.40
CA SER A 14 -12.83 2.55 -13.89
C SER A 14 -11.81 3.37 -14.68
N SER A 15 -12.06 4.68 -14.85
CA SER A 15 -11.10 5.64 -15.44
C SER A 15 -10.15 6.25 -14.40
N ARG A 16 -10.41 6.07 -13.10
CA ARG A 16 -9.66 6.63 -11.98
C ARG A 16 -9.38 5.55 -10.93
N ASN A 17 -8.40 5.82 -10.06
CA ASN A 17 -8.10 4.97 -8.92
C ASN A 17 -7.85 5.84 -7.68
N ALA A 18 -8.69 5.71 -6.67
CA ALA A 18 -8.64 6.53 -5.45
C ALA A 18 -7.28 6.48 -4.75
N SER A 19 -6.53 5.36 -4.85
CA SER A 19 -5.19 5.27 -4.26
C SER A 19 -4.20 6.19 -4.96
N TRP A 20 -4.22 6.27 -6.29
CA TRP A 20 -3.35 7.18 -7.04
C TRP A 20 -3.75 8.64 -6.86
N GLU A 21 -5.06 8.94 -6.83
CA GLU A 21 -5.55 10.29 -6.57
C GLU A 21 -5.03 10.79 -5.21
N ALA A 22 -5.17 10.01 -4.15
CA ALA A 22 -4.66 10.36 -2.82
C ALA A 22 -3.13 10.53 -2.81
N VAL A 23 -2.38 9.60 -3.42
CA VAL A 23 -0.90 9.67 -3.50
C VAL A 23 -0.44 10.89 -4.26
N SER A 24 -1.15 11.29 -5.32
CA SER A 24 -0.81 12.46 -6.14
C SER A 24 -0.91 13.79 -5.39
N LEU A 25 -1.77 13.86 -4.36
CA LEU A 25 -1.99 15.05 -3.52
C LEU A 25 -0.98 15.20 -2.38
N LEU A 26 -0.15 14.18 -2.10
CA LEU A 26 0.85 14.29 -1.04
C LEU A 26 1.83 15.45 -1.31
N PRO A 27 2.36 16.11 -0.29
CA PRO A 27 3.37 17.16 -0.47
C PRO A 27 4.70 16.58 -0.97
N GLU A 28 5.56 17.42 -1.54
CA GLU A 28 6.89 17.01 -2.03
C GLU A 28 7.83 16.58 -0.90
N THR A 29 7.56 17.03 0.33
CA THR A 29 8.33 16.68 1.52
C THR A 29 7.42 16.41 2.71
N ILE A 30 7.74 15.37 3.50
CA ILE A 30 7.06 15.02 4.75
C ILE A 30 8.13 14.88 5.83
N ALA A 31 7.98 15.61 6.95
CA ALA A 31 8.96 15.63 8.05
C ALA A 31 10.42 15.81 7.59
N GLY A 32 10.65 16.65 6.56
CA GLY A 32 11.98 16.90 6.00
C GLY A 32 12.51 15.83 5.03
N HIS A 33 11.71 14.80 4.72
CA HIS A 33 12.04 13.74 3.78
C HIS A 33 11.38 13.99 2.42
N ALA A 34 12.13 13.90 1.31
CA ALA A 34 11.59 13.99 -0.03
C ALA A 34 10.65 12.81 -0.34
N VAL A 35 9.49 13.09 -0.92
CA VAL A 35 8.46 12.11 -1.28
C VAL A 35 8.55 11.76 -2.77
N TYR A 36 8.91 10.51 -3.05
CA TYR A 36 8.87 9.93 -4.39
C TYR A 36 7.55 9.19 -4.57
N ARG A 37 6.79 9.57 -5.61
CA ARG A 37 5.51 8.95 -5.94
C ARG A 37 5.69 8.05 -7.14
N MET A 38 5.07 6.87 -7.09
CA MET A 38 5.11 5.92 -8.18
C MET A 38 3.73 5.31 -8.43
N ARG A 39 3.24 5.40 -9.67
CA ARG A 39 2.03 4.70 -10.10
C ARG A 39 2.41 3.31 -10.61
N LEU A 40 1.78 2.28 -10.04
CA LEU A 40 2.04 0.88 -10.36
C LEU A 40 0.91 0.29 -11.20
N PRO A 41 1.20 -0.67 -12.09
CA PRO A 41 0.17 -1.41 -12.79
C PRO A 41 -0.59 -2.33 -11.83
N VAL A 42 -1.87 -2.58 -12.12
CA VAL A 42 -2.65 -3.60 -11.40
C VAL A 42 -2.36 -4.96 -12.06
N CYS A 43 -1.13 -5.46 -11.89
CA CYS A 43 -0.66 -6.72 -12.48
C CYS A 43 0.14 -7.51 -11.46
N TYR A 44 -0.23 -8.78 -11.27
CA TYR A 44 0.47 -9.71 -10.37
C TYR A 44 1.96 -9.84 -10.74
N GLY A 45 2.82 -9.87 -9.73
CA GLY A 45 4.26 -9.95 -9.86
C GLY A 45 4.89 -8.67 -10.36
N GLN A 46 4.39 -8.09 -11.46
CA GLN A 46 4.98 -6.90 -12.10
C GLN A 46 4.99 -5.68 -11.15
N ALA A 47 3.89 -5.43 -10.43
CA ALA A 47 3.83 -4.33 -9.47
C ALA A 47 4.92 -4.47 -8.38
N GLY A 48 5.10 -5.68 -7.84
CA GLY A 48 6.12 -5.97 -6.85
C GLY A 48 7.55 -5.85 -7.39
N ASP A 49 7.81 -6.29 -8.62
CA ASP A 49 9.13 -6.19 -9.24
C ASP A 49 9.53 -4.73 -9.49
N LEU A 50 8.62 -3.91 -10.02
CA LEU A 50 8.82 -2.47 -10.21
C LEU A 50 9.07 -1.74 -8.88
N LEU A 51 8.31 -2.08 -7.83
CA LEU A 51 8.51 -1.53 -6.49
C LEU A 51 9.93 -1.83 -5.98
N VAL A 52 10.33 -3.10 -6.02
CA VAL A 52 11.65 -3.54 -5.50
C VAL A 52 12.79 -2.91 -6.31
N GLU A 53 12.63 -2.76 -7.62
CA GLU A 53 13.60 -2.05 -8.46
C GLU A 53 13.74 -0.58 -8.03
N MET A 54 12.63 0.14 -7.84
CA MET A 54 12.65 1.54 -7.38
C MET A 54 13.27 1.65 -5.98
N MET A 55 12.95 0.74 -5.05
CA MET A 55 13.56 0.73 -3.72
C MET A 55 15.08 0.57 -3.77
N ARG A 56 15.61 -0.26 -4.69
CA ARG A 56 17.06 -0.40 -4.90
C ARG A 56 17.70 0.90 -5.36
N ARG A 57 17.01 1.66 -6.21
CA ARG A 57 17.51 2.93 -6.78
C ARG A 57 17.56 4.05 -5.76
N ILE A 58 16.50 4.24 -4.97
CA ILE A 58 16.35 5.40 -4.08
C ILE A 58 16.61 5.10 -2.60
N ARG A 59 16.62 3.84 -2.19
CA ARG A 59 16.82 3.37 -0.81
C ARG A 59 15.97 4.15 0.20
N PRO A 60 14.64 4.02 0.14
CA PRO A 60 13.74 4.79 0.98
C PRO A 60 13.84 4.38 2.45
N THR A 61 13.67 5.34 3.37
CA THR A 61 13.54 5.06 4.81
C THR A 61 12.21 4.38 5.11
N VAL A 62 11.14 4.86 4.45
CA VAL A 62 9.79 4.30 4.55
C VAL A 62 9.23 4.13 3.15
N THR A 63 8.61 2.97 2.90
CA THR A 63 7.81 2.71 1.72
C THR A 63 6.36 2.49 2.14
N LEU A 64 5.44 3.33 1.64
CA LEU A 64 4.02 3.16 1.81
C LEU A 64 3.39 2.81 0.48
N CYS A 65 2.78 1.62 0.40
CA CYS A 65 1.96 1.23 -0.75
C CYS A 65 0.49 1.53 -0.44
N CYS A 66 -0.22 2.15 -1.40
CA CYS A 66 -1.63 2.47 -1.26
C CYS A 66 -2.45 1.73 -2.33
N GLY A 67 -3.59 1.19 -1.94
CA GLY A 67 -4.57 0.57 -2.82
C GLY A 67 -5.99 0.97 -2.45
N VAL A 68 -6.95 0.76 -3.35
CA VAL A 68 -8.37 1.00 -3.09
C VAL A 68 -9.06 -0.30 -2.65
N ALA A 69 -9.88 -0.21 -1.60
CA ALA A 69 -10.74 -1.29 -1.14
C ALA A 69 -12.21 -0.82 -1.13
N GLY A 70 -12.92 -1.07 -2.24
CA GLY A 70 -14.25 -0.51 -2.52
C GLY A 70 -15.35 -0.87 -1.51
N GLY A 71 -15.17 -1.92 -0.72
CA GLY A 71 -16.14 -2.29 0.34
C GLY A 71 -15.88 -1.69 1.71
N ARG A 72 -14.75 -1.00 1.91
CA ARG A 72 -14.36 -0.45 3.20
C ARG A 72 -14.96 0.94 3.44
N LYS A 73 -15.14 1.29 4.72
CA LYS A 73 -15.68 2.59 5.16
C LYS A 73 -14.64 3.46 5.87
N ALA A 74 -13.41 2.96 6.00
CA ALA A 74 -12.32 3.61 6.72
C ALA A 74 -10.98 3.39 6.01
N ILE A 75 -10.02 4.28 6.24
CA ILE A 75 -8.62 4.12 5.85
C ILE A 75 -8.01 3.04 6.74
N THR A 76 -7.39 2.05 6.15
CA THR A 76 -6.95 0.85 6.88
C THR A 76 -5.49 0.50 6.58
N PRO A 77 -4.56 0.81 7.51
CA PRO A 77 -3.24 0.22 7.48
C PRO A 77 -3.31 -1.30 7.68
N GLU A 78 -2.62 -2.03 6.83
CA GLU A 78 -2.60 -3.49 6.80
C GLU A 78 -1.50 -4.05 7.71
N LEU A 79 -1.84 -4.97 8.60
CA LEU A 79 -0.87 -5.59 9.49
C LEU A 79 -0.07 -6.70 8.79
N ILE A 80 -0.74 -7.53 7.97
CA ILE A 80 -0.18 -8.78 7.45
C ILE A 80 -0.32 -8.85 5.92
N ALA A 81 0.76 -9.27 5.25
CA ALA A 81 0.75 -9.74 3.87
C ALA A 81 0.80 -11.27 3.85
N VAL A 82 -0.13 -11.93 3.16
CA VAL A 82 -0.19 -13.38 3.04
C VAL A 82 0.48 -13.87 1.76
N ASN A 83 1.16 -15.00 1.83
CA ASN A 83 1.79 -15.66 0.68
C ASN A 83 0.75 -16.42 -0.15
N TYR A 84 -0.25 -15.72 -0.69
CA TYR A 84 -1.35 -16.32 -1.41
C TYR A 84 -1.95 -15.39 -2.46
N ARG A 85 -2.30 -15.95 -3.62
CA ARG A 85 -3.00 -15.29 -4.72
C ARG A 85 -4.35 -15.95 -4.94
N ARG A 86 -5.42 -15.19 -4.91
CA ARG A 86 -6.76 -15.58 -5.30
C ARG A 86 -7.61 -14.36 -5.58
N ALA A 87 -8.35 -14.39 -6.69
CA ALA A 87 -9.27 -13.32 -7.02
C ALA A 87 -10.51 -13.85 -7.75
N ALA A 88 -11.57 -13.05 -7.74
CA ALA A 88 -12.78 -13.29 -8.53
C ALA A 88 -12.73 -12.59 -9.90
N ILE A 89 -11.78 -11.66 -10.09
CA ILE A 89 -11.58 -10.89 -11.32
C ILE A 89 -10.12 -10.98 -11.76
N ALA A 90 -9.88 -10.93 -13.06
CA ALA A 90 -8.53 -10.85 -13.62
C ALA A 90 -7.86 -9.50 -13.28
N ASP A 91 -6.54 -9.47 -13.32
CA ASP A 91 -5.77 -8.23 -13.28
C ASP A 91 -5.77 -7.52 -14.65
N ASN A 92 -5.05 -6.39 -14.78
CA ASN A 92 -4.99 -5.63 -16.03
C ASN A 92 -4.18 -6.33 -17.15
N ALA A 93 -3.53 -7.44 -16.86
CA ALA A 93 -2.87 -8.32 -17.85
C ALA A 93 -3.69 -9.58 -18.14
N ASP A 94 -4.99 -9.60 -17.80
CA ASP A 94 -5.90 -10.74 -17.97
C ASP A 94 -5.48 -12.00 -17.21
N VAL A 95 -4.68 -11.85 -16.12
CA VAL A 95 -4.25 -12.95 -15.26
C VAL A 95 -5.24 -13.15 -14.12
N LEU A 96 -5.72 -14.37 -13.94
CA LEU A 96 -6.64 -14.77 -12.87
C LEU A 96 -6.06 -15.96 -12.08
N TYR A 97 -5.91 -15.77 -10.76
CA TYR A 97 -5.48 -16.84 -9.86
C TYR A 97 -6.67 -17.45 -9.13
N ALA A 98 -6.81 -18.77 -9.21
CA ALA A 98 -7.86 -19.52 -8.52
C ALA A 98 -7.51 -19.83 -7.05
N GLY A 99 -6.23 -19.79 -6.70
CA GLY A 99 -5.72 -20.00 -5.35
C GLY A 99 -4.38 -20.74 -5.34
N GLU A 100 -3.28 -20.02 -5.13
CA GLU A 100 -1.93 -20.59 -5.02
C GLU A 100 -1.01 -19.70 -4.20
N LYS A 101 0.14 -20.24 -3.76
CA LYS A 101 1.17 -19.44 -3.10
C LYS A 101 1.86 -18.50 -4.10
N ILE A 102 2.20 -17.28 -3.63
CA ILE A 102 3.03 -16.33 -4.37
C ILE A 102 4.42 -16.95 -4.62
N ASP A 103 5.03 -17.48 -3.56
CA ASP A 103 6.28 -18.25 -3.64
C ASP A 103 6.23 -19.42 -2.63
N PRO A 104 6.21 -20.68 -3.10
CA PRO A 104 6.14 -21.85 -2.22
C PRO A 104 7.35 -22.03 -1.31
N LYS A 105 8.47 -21.33 -1.58
CA LYS A 105 9.70 -21.37 -0.77
C LYS A 105 9.73 -20.33 0.35
N ARG A 106 8.75 -19.44 0.39
CA ARG A 106 8.67 -18.37 1.37
C ARG A 106 7.68 -18.68 2.50
N PRO A 107 7.79 -17.98 3.65
CA PRO A 107 6.82 -18.10 4.75
C PRO A 107 5.38 -17.86 4.29
N ASP A 108 4.41 -18.36 5.04
CA ASP A 108 2.98 -18.21 4.70
C ASP A 108 2.49 -16.76 4.83
N ALA A 109 3.18 -15.94 5.61
CA ALA A 109 2.85 -14.53 5.78
C ALA A 109 4.05 -13.73 6.30
N HIS A 110 4.01 -12.41 6.07
CA HIS A 110 4.88 -11.42 6.70
C HIS A 110 4.04 -10.38 7.44
N MET A 111 4.54 -9.92 8.58
CA MET A 111 3.93 -8.84 9.35
C MET A 111 4.81 -7.59 9.23
N THR A 112 4.20 -6.41 9.06
CA THR A 112 4.97 -5.15 9.12
C THR A 112 5.53 -4.93 10.52
N ARG A 113 6.70 -4.30 10.60
CA ARG A 113 7.32 -3.89 11.87
C ARG A 113 6.81 -2.52 12.36
N LEU A 114 6.13 -1.79 11.49
CA LEU A 114 5.55 -0.49 11.84
C LEU A 114 4.34 -0.66 12.76
N ASN A 115 4.16 0.29 13.67
CA ASN A 115 3.04 0.28 14.60
C ASN A 115 1.76 0.82 13.91
N VAL A 116 1.03 -0.08 13.24
CA VAL A 116 -0.21 0.25 12.52
C VAL A 116 -1.34 0.71 13.43
N LEU A 117 -1.37 0.28 14.70
CA LEU A 117 -2.36 0.77 15.67
C LEU A 117 -2.13 2.26 15.98
N ARG A 118 -0.87 2.67 16.16
CA ARG A 118 -0.54 4.09 16.34
C ARG A 118 -0.93 4.94 15.13
N MET A 119 -0.81 4.40 13.90
CA MET A 119 -1.29 5.06 12.69
C MET A 119 -2.82 5.26 12.73
N VAL A 120 -3.57 4.21 13.11
CA VAL A 120 -5.03 4.27 13.26
C VAL A 120 -5.44 5.31 14.29
N ASP A 121 -4.82 5.30 15.47
CA ASP A 121 -5.12 6.24 16.55
C ASP A 121 -4.81 7.70 16.14
N ALA A 122 -3.70 7.92 15.44
CA ALA A 122 -3.33 9.25 14.94
C ALA A 122 -4.35 9.77 13.89
N MET A 123 -4.80 8.92 12.97
CA MET A 123 -5.83 9.28 11.98
C MET A 123 -7.16 9.57 12.65
N LYS A 124 -7.61 8.75 13.62
CA LYS A 124 -8.84 8.99 14.41
C LYS A 124 -8.76 10.29 15.18
N SER A 125 -7.62 10.60 15.79
CA SER A 125 -7.37 11.85 16.51
C SER A 125 -7.44 13.08 15.58
N ALA A 126 -7.12 12.91 14.29
CA ALA A 126 -7.25 13.93 13.26
C ALA A 126 -8.67 14.02 12.64
N GLY A 127 -9.64 13.24 13.15
CA GLY A 127 -11.02 13.23 12.68
C GLY A 127 -11.27 12.39 11.42
N LEU A 128 -10.30 11.54 11.02
CA LEU A 128 -10.46 10.69 9.85
C LEU A 128 -11.04 9.32 10.23
N PRO A 129 -11.89 8.72 9.37
CA PRO A 129 -12.33 7.35 9.55
C PRO A 129 -11.16 6.40 9.32
N ALA A 130 -10.71 5.73 10.35
CA ALA A 130 -9.60 4.80 10.30
C ALA A 130 -9.87 3.54 11.12
N ASP A 131 -9.35 2.40 10.68
CA ASP A 131 -9.44 1.14 11.42
C ASP A 131 -8.24 0.24 11.09
N LEU A 132 -7.98 -0.76 11.94
CA LEU A 132 -6.96 -1.78 11.69
C LEU A 132 -7.47 -2.80 10.67
N SER A 133 -6.60 -3.21 9.77
CA SER A 133 -6.84 -4.38 8.92
C SER A 133 -5.78 -5.46 9.14
N LEU A 134 -6.23 -6.70 9.25
CA LEU A 134 -5.34 -7.86 9.46
C LEU A 134 -4.85 -8.46 8.14
N THR A 135 -5.44 -8.10 7.00
CA THR A 135 -5.04 -8.65 5.69
C THR A 135 -5.44 -7.75 4.53
N ALA A 136 -4.52 -7.58 3.58
CA ALA A 136 -4.76 -6.90 2.32
C ALA A 136 -5.56 -7.75 1.30
N GLY A 137 -6.08 -8.90 1.72
CA GLY A 137 -6.75 -9.86 0.83
C GLY A 137 -5.77 -10.77 0.09
N ALA A 138 -6.07 -11.13 -1.15
CA ALA A 138 -5.24 -12.03 -1.97
C ALA A 138 -5.16 -11.59 -3.44
N TYR A 139 -5.57 -10.35 -3.74
CA TYR A 139 -5.46 -9.72 -5.06
C TYR A 139 -4.09 -9.02 -5.22
N VAL A 140 -3.90 -8.24 -6.27
CA VAL A 140 -2.64 -7.54 -6.59
C VAL A 140 -2.12 -6.67 -5.43
N CYS A 141 -3.02 -6.09 -4.61
CA CYS A 141 -2.64 -5.33 -3.42
C CYS A 141 -1.82 -6.18 -2.43
N ASN A 142 -2.29 -7.37 -2.13
CA ASN A 142 -1.57 -8.30 -1.26
C ASN A 142 -0.28 -8.82 -1.92
N ASP A 143 -0.30 -9.09 -3.22
CA ASP A 143 0.89 -9.52 -3.96
C ASP A 143 2.01 -8.47 -3.87
N LEU A 144 1.67 -7.19 -4.09
CA LEU A 144 2.57 -6.06 -3.91
C LEU A 144 3.06 -5.95 -2.46
N TYR A 145 2.16 -6.07 -1.48
CA TYR A 145 2.51 -5.97 -0.07
C TYR A 145 3.42 -7.11 0.38
N PHE A 146 3.16 -8.34 -0.09
CA PHE A 146 4.06 -9.47 0.16
C PHE A 146 5.44 -9.22 -0.44
N ALA A 147 5.53 -8.72 -1.68
CA ALA A 147 6.81 -8.36 -2.30
C ALA A 147 7.56 -7.27 -1.52
N LEU A 148 6.85 -6.25 -1.00
CA LEU A 148 7.44 -5.22 -0.14
C LEU A 148 8.07 -5.83 1.11
N LEU A 149 7.31 -6.63 1.86
CA LEU A 149 7.78 -7.18 3.15
C LEU A 149 8.82 -8.29 2.98
N ASP A 150 8.70 -9.13 1.94
CA ASP A 150 9.62 -10.24 1.69
C ASP A 150 10.93 -9.77 1.05
N ARG A 151 10.86 -9.01 -0.02
CA ARG A 151 12.00 -8.60 -0.85
C ARG A 151 12.44 -7.16 -0.64
N GLY A 152 11.48 -6.25 -0.49
CA GLY A 152 11.75 -4.82 -0.38
C GLY A 152 12.53 -4.49 0.89
N LEU A 153 12.11 -5.02 2.05
CA LEU A 153 12.77 -4.73 3.32
C LEU A 153 14.18 -5.32 3.43
N THR A 154 14.58 -6.25 2.56
CA THR A 154 15.98 -6.70 2.48
C THR A 154 16.92 -5.61 1.93
N ILE A 155 16.37 -4.59 1.25
CA ILE A 155 17.12 -3.44 0.74
C ILE A 155 17.35 -2.40 1.85
N GLY A 156 16.46 -2.37 2.85
CA GLY A 156 16.45 -1.45 4.00
C GLY A 156 15.15 -0.68 4.11
N GLY A 157 15.02 0.08 5.21
CA GLY A 157 13.84 0.87 5.53
C GLY A 157 12.69 0.05 6.13
N GLU A 158 11.54 0.68 6.25
CA GLU A 158 10.30 0.10 6.77
C GLU A 158 9.19 0.17 5.72
N GLY A 159 8.18 -0.70 5.83
CA GLY A 159 7.13 -0.79 4.84
C GLY A 159 5.76 -1.06 5.41
N VAL A 160 4.74 -0.40 4.82
CA VAL A 160 3.33 -0.62 5.13
C VAL A 160 2.48 -0.54 3.87
N PHE A 161 1.37 -1.26 3.88
CA PHE A 161 0.31 -1.09 2.90
C PHE A 161 -0.90 -0.43 3.56
N VAL A 162 -1.51 0.54 2.89
CA VAL A 162 -2.71 1.24 3.37
C VAL A 162 -3.80 1.13 2.31
N HIS A 163 -4.94 0.58 2.66
CA HIS A 163 -6.12 0.66 1.81
C HIS A 163 -6.93 1.91 2.13
N VAL A 164 -7.32 2.61 1.08
CA VAL A 164 -8.29 3.70 1.14
C VAL A 164 -9.63 3.24 0.56
N PRO A 165 -10.77 3.73 1.07
CA PRO A 165 -12.07 3.53 0.44
C PRO A 165 -12.17 4.19 -0.94
N THR A 166 -13.30 4.03 -1.62
CA THR A 166 -13.62 4.84 -2.81
C THR A 166 -13.85 6.30 -2.45
N GLU A 167 -13.73 7.22 -3.42
CA GLU A 167 -13.87 8.66 -3.19
C GLU A 167 -15.26 9.07 -2.67
N GLU A 168 -16.31 8.27 -2.93
CA GLU A 168 -17.66 8.51 -2.37
C GLU A 168 -17.71 8.32 -0.86
N VAL A 169 -16.75 7.60 -0.27
CA VAL A 169 -16.70 7.30 1.16
C VAL A 169 -15.67 8.18 1.87
N VAL A 170 -14.49 8.36 1.28
CA VAL A 170 -13.41 9.22 1.81
C VAL A 170 -12.85 10.00 0.63
N SER A 171 -12.87 11.33 0.71
CA SER A 171 -12.33 12.18 -0.35
C SER A 171 -10.85 11.92 -0.62
N ALA A 172 -10.37 12.27 -1.80
CA ALA A 172 -8.95 12.13 -2.15
C ALA A 172 -8.06 12.95 -1.19
N GLU A 173 -8.52 14.13 -0.77
CA GLU A 173 -7.83 15.02 0.18
C GLU A 173 -7.74 14.39 1.57
N ASP A 174 -8.83 13.82 2.09
CA ASP A 174 -8.84 13.13 3.39
C ASP A 174 -8.02 11.84 3.35
N ALA A 175 -8.07 11.11 2.24
CA ALA A 175 -7.22 9.95 2.02
C ALA A 175 -5.74 10.35 2.00
N ALA A 176 -5.36 11.42 1.27
CA ALA A 176 -3.99 11.95 1.25
C ALA A 176 -3.53 12.39 2.66
N LYS A 177 -4.39 13.08 3.42
CA LYS A 177 -4.12 13.44 4.81
C LYS A 177 -3.88 12.20 5.68
N GLY A 178 -4.67 11.14 5.50
CA GLY A 178 -4.48 9.87 6.20
C GLY A 178 -3.14 9.20 5.86
N LEU A 179 -2.76 9.17 4.58
CA LEU A 179 -1.46 8.65 4.14
C LEU A 179 -0.29 9.46 4.72
N GLU A 180 -0.41 10.80 4.75
CA GLU A 180 0.61 11.66 5.37
C GLU A 180 0.76 11.38 6.86
N ILE A 181 -0.35 11.20 7.60
CA ILE A 181 -0.31 10.83 9.03
C ILE A 181 0.38 9.48 9.22
N CYS A 182 0.07 8.47 8.39
CA CYS A 182 0.75 7.17 8.44
C CYS A 182 2.27 7.31 8.24
N LEU A 183 2.69 8.12 7.25
CA LEU A 183 4.10 8.36 6.98
C LEU A 183 4.81 9.08 8.14
N ARG A 184 4.19 10.12 8.71
CA ARG A 184 4.74 10.82 9.88
C ARG A 184 4.91 9.87 11.07
N THR A 185 3.88 9.06 11.35
CA THR A 185 3.91 8.06 12.42
C THR A 185 5.02 7.03 12.18
N ALA A 186 5.22 6.58 10.94
CA ALA A 186 6.27 5.63 10.58
C ALA A 186 7.69 6.21 10.74
N LEU A 187 7.86 7.51 10.57
CA LEU A 187 9.15 8.20 10.70
C LEU A 187 9.53 8.52 12.16
N GLU A 188 8.56 8.53 13.06
CA GLU A 188 8.79 8.78 14.49
C GLU A 188 9.26 7.52 15.27
N GLY A 189 9.15 6.34 14.66
CA GLY A 189 9.58 5.05 15.23
C GLY A 189 8.50 4.40 16.08
#